data_c1e53b5255ab80a1d23f300cc02c580b
#
_entry.id   c1e53b5255ab80a1d23f300cc02c580b
#
_cell.length_a   1.000
_cell.length_b   1.000
_cell.length_c   1.000
_cell.angle_alpha   90.00
_cell.angle_beta   90.00
_cell.angle_gamma   90.00
#
_symmetry.space_group_name_H-M   'P 1'
#
loop_
_entity.id
_entity.type
_entity.pdbx_description
1 polymer ?
#
loop_
_entity_poly.entity_id
_entity_poly.type
_entity_poly.pdbx_seq_one_letter_code
_entity_poly.pdbx_strand_id
1 'polypeptide(L)'
;MTVELEKAQEAKKLPVTDDIREAMALIRRGTDTFLIEEEFEQKLARSKMTGEPLRSKLGLDPTAPDIHIGHTVVLNKLRQLQDLGHTVIFLVGDFTAAIGDPSGRNATRPPLSHEQIVQNAQTYLNQAGLVLDLDRTEVRYNSEWCNKLGSVGLIQLASRYTLARLLERDDFAKRYAEQAPIAMHELIYPLMQGYDSVALKADLELGGSDQRFNLLVGRELQRQYGQEPQCILTMPLLVGLDGQVKMSKSKHNYIGITDAPNDMFGKVMSISDSLMWDWYDLLSLRGNAEIAQLKKECSEGRNPRDAKVLLAKEIVGRFHSDCAANAAEDEFNARFRAGAMPSDIPEVTVEAPAGEIG
;
A
#
# COMPACT_ATOMS: atom_id res chain seq x y z
N MET A 1 6.64 -39.23 -21.91
CA MET A 1 5.95 -37.92 -22.10
C MET A 1 6.03 -36.99 -20.88
N THR A 2 6.01 -37.49 -19.66
CA THR A 2 6.12 -36.64 -18.43
C THR A 2 7.54 -36.15 -18.13
N VAL A 3 8.56 -36.93 -18.39
CA VAL A 3 9.99 -36.62 -18.14
C VAL A 3 10.59 -35.67 -19.20
N GLU A 4 10.05 -35.66 -20.41
CA GLU A 4 10.48 -34.73 -21.48
C GLU A 4 9.85 -33.35 -21.34
N LEU A 5 8.69 -33.24 -20.73
CA LEU A 5 8.05 -31.97 -20.38
C LEU A 5 8.73 -31.28 -19.17
N GLU A 6 9.25 -32.04 -18.20
CA GLU A 6 10.04 -31.50 -17.08
C GLU A 6 11.43 -31.01 -17.56
N LYS A 7 12.05 -31.70 -18.53
CA LYS A 7 13.34 -31.25 -19.09
C LYS A 7 13.23 -30.03 -20.02
N ALA A 8 12.06 -29.77 -20.60
CA ALA A 8 11.83 -28.57 -21.43
C ALA A 8 11.61 -27.30 -20.53
N GLN A 9 11.44 -27.45 -19.24
CA GLN A 9 11.27 -26.35 -18.27
C GLN A 9 12.57 -25.95 -17.54
N GLU A 10 13.68 -26.61 -17.74
CA GLU A 10 14.99 -26.04 -17.41
C GLU A 10 15.43 -25.06 -18.52
N ALA A 11 14.61 -24.04 -18.77
CA ALA A 11 15.07 -22.85 -19.47
C ALA A 11 16.34 -22.38 -18.75
N LYS A 12 17.46 -22.31 -19.49
CA LYS A 12 18.78 -21.95 -18.98
C LYS A 12 18.64 -20.66 -18.14
N LYS A 13 18.76 -20.77 -16.81
CA LYS A 13 18.63 -19.63 -15.91
C LYS A 13 19.57 -18.52 -16.38
N LEU A 14 19.05 -17.32 -16.49
CA LEU A 14 19.85 -16.15 -16.87
C LEU A 14 20.84 -15.80 -15.74
N PRO A 15 22.03 -15.28 -16.07
CA PRO A 15 23.01 -14.91 -15.05
C PRO A 15 22.49 -13.76 -14.19
N VAL A 16 22.58 -13.94 -12.89
CA VAL A 16 22.25 -12.92 -11.90
C VAL A 16 23.50 -12.12 -11.56
N THR A 17 23.53 -10.89 -11.97
CA THR A 17 24.64 -9.95 -11.76
C THR A 17 24.52 -9.23 -10.40
N ASP A 18 25.58 -8.56 -9.95
CA ASP A 18 25.58 -7.93 -8.61
C ASP A 18 24.53 -6.81 -8.49
N ASP A 19 24.33 -6.02 -9.54
CA ASP A 19 23.27 -5.01 -9.58
C ASP A 19 21.84 -5.59 -9.49
N ILE A 20 21.60 -6.80 -10.05
CA ILE A 20 20.34 -7.51 -9.84
C ILE A 20 20.18 -7.93 -8.37
N ARG A 21 21.26 -8.40 -7.73
CA ARG A 21 21.23 -8.73 -6.30
C ARG A 21 20.97 -7.51 -5.44
N GLU A 22 21.58 -6.37 -5.78
CA GLU A 22 21.33 -5.09 -5.10
C GLU A 22 19.88 -4.64 -5.27
N ALA A 23 19.33 -4.71 -6.49
CA ALA A 23 17.93 -4.44 -6.76
C ALA A 23 16.98 -5.36 -5.96
N MET A 24 17.27 -6.68 -5.92
CA MET A 24 16.51 -7.64 -5.12
C MET A 24 16.59 -7.31 -3.63
N ALA A 25 17.75 -6.95 -3.10
CA ALA A 25 17.92 -6.58 -1.69
C ALA A 25 17.10 -5.32 -1.35
N LEU A 26 17.10 -4.30 -2.24
CA LEU A 26 16.28 -3.10 -2.10
C LEU A 26 14.78 -3.41 -2.12
N ILE A 27 14.34 -4.24 -3.06
CA ILE A 27 12.93 -4.60 -3.23
C ILE A 27 12.45 -5.47 -2.06
N ARG A 28 13.29 -6.38 -1.55
CA ARG A 28 12.97 -7.26 -0.42
C ARG A 28 12.85 -6.53 0.92
N ARG A 29 13.51 -5.38 1.07
CA ARG A 29 13.51 -4.65 2.34
C ARG A 29 12.08 -4.30 2.79
N GLY A 30 11.72 -4.70 4.02
CA GLY A 30 10.42 -4.39 4.64
C GLY A 30 9.23 -5.11 4.03
N THR A 31 9.43 -6.09 3.14
CA THR A 31 8.33 -6.89 2.57
C THR A 31 7.82 -7.92 3.59
N ASP A 32 6.52 -8.16 3.58
CA ASP A 32 5.87 -9.25 4.32
C ASP A 32 5.95 -10.56 3.54
N THR A 33 5.50 -10.56 2.30
CA THR A 33 5.54 -11.71 1.42
C THR A 33 6.10 -11.32 0.06
N PHE A 34 7.01 -12.13 -0.48
CA PHE A 34 7.49 -12.02 -1.85
C PHE A 34 7.39 -13.39 -2.55
N LEU A 35 6.47 -13.52 -3.49
CA LEU A 35 6.18 -14.75 -4.25
C LEU A 35 6.26 -14.47 -5.76
N ILE A 36 7.04 -15.13 -6.55
CA ILE A 36 8.12 -16.07 -6.26
C ILE A 36 9.42 -15.31 -6.53
N GLU A 37 10.28 -15.20 -5.54
CA GLU A 37 11.49 -14.38 -5.62
C GLU A 37 12.40 -14.81 -6.78
N GLU A 38 12.62 -16.12 -6.96
CA GLU A 38 13.49 -16.64 -8.03
C GLU A 38 12.92 -16.33 -9.41
N GLU A 39 11.59 -16.37 -9.60
CA GLU A 39 10.97 -15.95 -10.85
C GLU A 39 11.17 -14.46 -11.10
N PHE A 40 11.06 -13.64 -10.05
CA PHE A 40 11.26 -12.19 -10.18
C PHE A 40 12.71 -11.83 -10.49
N GLU A 41 13.66 -12.52 -9.86
CA GLU A 41 15.08 -12.38 -10.18
C GLU A 41 15.37 -12.70 -11.66
N GLN A 42 14.75 -13.75 -12.22
CA GLN A 42 14.84 -14.07 -13.63
C GLN A 42 14.14 -13.05 -14.54
N LYS A 43 13.02 -12.47 -14.11
CA LYS A 43 12.38 -11.36 -14.81
C LYS A 43 13.28 -10.12 -14.83
N LEU A 44 13.94 -9.76 -13.72
CA LEU A 44 14.93 -8.68 -13.68
C LEU A 44 16.11 -8.95 -14.62
N ALA A 45 16.66 -10.17 -14.61
CA ALA A 45 17.76 -10.55 -15.50
C ALA A 45 17.34 -10.45 -16.98
N ARG A 46 16.14 -10.88 -17.33
CA ARG A 46 15.57 -10.74 -18.67
C ARG A 46 15.39 -9.28 -19.06
N SER A 47 14.78 -8.48 -18.18
CA SER A 47 14.57 -7.05 -18.40
C SER A 47 15.89 -6.33 -18.69
N LYS A 48 16.92 -6.62 -17.91
CA LYS A 48 18.25 -6.08 -18.13
C LYS A 48 18.86 -6.49 -19.47
N MET A 49 18.70 -7.74 -19.84
CA MET A 49 19.25 -8.28 -21.08
C MET A 49 18.54 -7.74 -22.33
N THR A 50 17.22 -7.58 -22.28
CA THR A 50 16.39 -7.11 -23.40
C THR A 50 16.25 -5.60 -23.46
N GLY A 51 16.48 -4.89 -22.36
CA GLY A 51 16.17 -3.47 -22.22
C GLY A 51 14.66 -3.19 -22.05
N GLU A 52 13.81 -4.23 -21.94
CA GLU A 52 12.38 -4.06 -21.74
C GLU A 52 12.07 -3.95 -20.26
N PRO A 53 11.46 -2.83 -19.79
CA PRO A 53 11.13 -2.63 -18.39
C PRO A 53 10.02 -3.59 -17.93
N LEU A 54 10.12 -4.09 -16.70
CA LEU A 54 9.04 -4.86 -16.07
C LEU A 54 7.84 -3.96 -15.78
N ARG A 55 6.65 -4.52 -15.85
CA ARG A 55 5.38 -3.86 -15.58
C ARG A 55 4.95 -4.15 -14.13
N SER A 56 5.13 -3.18 -13.26
CA SER A 56 4.83 -3.26 -11.82
C SER A 56 3.55 -2.51 -11.49
N LYS A 57 2.54 -3.21 -11.01
CA LYS A 57 1.18 -2.69 -10.79
C LYS A 57 0.88 -2.52 -9.29
N LEU A 58 0.21 -1.43 -8.95
CA LEU A 58 -0.49 -1.23 -7.68
C LEU A 58 -1.91 -0.77 -7.97
N GLY A 59 -2.91 -1.54 -7.54
CA GLY A 59 -4.32 -1.17 -7.61
C GLY A 59 -4.82 -0.57 -6.30
N LEU A 60 -5.54 0.54 -6.39
CA LEU A 60 -6.20 1.18 -5.25
C LEU A 60 -7.62 1.57 -5.60
N ASP A 61 -8.58 1.12 -4.81
CA ASP A 61 -9.97 1.56 -4.90
C ASP A 61 -10.11 2.94 -4.25
N PRO A 62 -10.62 3.96 -4.95
CA PRO A 62 -10.78 5.31 -4.42
C PRO A 62 -11.98 5.41 -3.46
N THR A 63 -11.88 4.70 -2.34
CA THR A 63 -12.97 4.55 -1.36
C THR A 63 -13.08 5.68 -0.34
N ALA A 64 -12.13 6.60 -0.32
CA ALA A 64 -12.10 7.77 0.55
C ALA A 64 -11.24 8.88 -0.10
N PRO A 65 -11.45 10.17 0.21
CA PRO A 65 -10.79 11.25 -0.52
C PRO A 65 -9.28 11.39 -0.29
N ASP A 66 -8.70 10.78 0.75
CA ASP A 66 -7.29 11.04 1.09
C ASP A 66 -6.46 9.77 1.24
N ILE A 67 -5.16 9.91 1.02
CA ILE A 67 -4.13 8.93 1.34
C ILE A 67 -3.54 9.26 2.73
N HIS A 68 -3.26 8.26 3.54
CA HIS A 68 -2.51 8.40 4.79
C HIS A 68 -1.13 7.75 4.67
N ILE A 69 -0.23 8.03 5.60
CA ILE A 69 1.16 7.52 5.55
C ILE A 69 1.25 5.98 5.47
N GLY A 70 0.24 5.24 5.93
CA GLY A 70 0.18 3.78 5.75
C GLY A 70 0.14 3.34 4.29
N HIS A 71 -0.50 4.10 3.39
CA HIS A 71 -0.48 3.82 1.96
C HIS A 71 0.91 4.09 1.34
N THR A 72 1.68 5.00 1.93
CA THR A 72 3.00 5.31 1.40
C THR A 72 4.01 4.18 1.57
N VAL A 73 3.75 3.23 2.45
CA VAL A 73 4.57 2.01 2.60
C VAL A 73 4.67 1.26 1.25
N VAL A 74 3.53 1.00 0.61
CA VAL A 74 3.52 0.32 -0.69
C VAL A 74 3.88 1.27 -1.85
N LEU A 75 3.50 2.56 -1.77
CA LEU A 75 3.89 3.57 -2.77
C LEU A 75 5.41 3.79 -2.82
N ASN A 76 6.10 3.73 -1.67
CA ASN A 76 7.56 3.80 -1.60
C ASN A 76 8.20 2.64 -2.35
N LYS A 77 7.64 1.45 -2.21
CA LYS A 77 8.12 0.26 -2.90
C LYS A 77 7.92 0.40 -4.41
N LEU A 78 6.78 0.93 -4.82
CA LEU A 78 6.50 1.23 -6.22
C LEU A 78 7.45 2.29 -6.77
N ARG A 79 7.79 3.34 -5.99
CA ARG A 79 8.79 4.35 -6.35
C ARG A 79 10.18 3.74 -6.52
N GLN A 80 10.60 2.82 -5.68
CA GLN A 80 11.87 2.10 -5.84
C GLN A 80 11.95 1.36 -7.19
N LEU A 81 10.87 0.71 -7.61
CA LEU A 81 10.79 0.06 -8.92
C LEU A 81 10.86 1.07 -10.09
N GLN A 82 10.24 2.24 -9.92
CA GLN A 82 10.32 3.35 -10.87
C GLN A 82 11.76 3.88 -11.00
N ASP A 83 12.47 4.03 -9.88
CA ASP A 83 13.87 4.49 -9.85
C ASP A 83 14.83 3.45 -10.45
N LEU A 84 14.50 2.17 -10.37
CA LEU A 84 15.20 1.07 -11.05
C LEU A 84 14.92 1.02 -12.57
N GLY A 85 14.07 1.92 -13.10
CA GLY A 85 13.78 2.03 -14.53
C GLY A 85 12.62 1.15 -15.01
N HIS A 86 11.83 0.56 -14.11
CA HIS A 86 10.68 -0.26 -14.48
C HIS A 86 9.43 0.59 -14.73
N THR A 87 8.51 0.07 -15.53
CA THR A 87 7.20 0.68 -15.78
C THR A 87 6.32 0.49 -14.55
N VAL A 88 5.96 1.59 -13.93
CA VAL A 88 5.06 1.63 -12.78
C VAL A 88 3.64 1.94 -13.27
N ILE A 89 2.70 1.11 -12.86
CA ILE A 89 1.28 1.25 -13.18
C ILE A 89 0.52 1.55 -11.89
N PHE A 90 -0.02 2.77 -11.81
CA PHE A 90 -0.95 3.15 -10.77
C PHE A 90 -2.37 2.91 -11.29
N LEU A 91 -2.99 1.83 -10.80
CA LEU A 91 -4.32 1.41 -11.22
C LEU A 91 -5.37 1.97 -10.27
N VAL A 92 -6.25 2.79 -10.81
CA VAL A 92 -7.44 3.26 -10.11
C VAL A 92 -8.55 2.22 -10.31
N GLY A 93 -8.99 1.61 -9.22
CA GLY A 93 -10.09 0.65 -9.20
C GLY A 93 -11.44 1.34 -9.20
N ASP A 94 -11.77 2.09 -10.26
CA ASP A 94 -13.04 2.80 -10.34
C ASP A 94 -14.24 1.86 -10.55
N PHE A 95 -14.05 0.77 -11.28
CA PHE A 95 -15.05 -0.29 -11.43
C PHE A 95 -15.16 -1.14 -10.15
N THR A 96 -14.03 -1.55 -9.57
CA THR A 96 -14.00 -2.39 -8.37
C THR A 96 -14.47 -1.64 -7.12
N ALA A 97 -14.25 -0.34 -7.02
CA ALA A 97 -14.80 0.50 -5.96
C ALA A 97 -16.34 0.47 -5.88
N ALA A 98 -17.01 0.32 -7.04
CA ALA A 98 -18.47 0.17 -7.08
C ALA A 98 -18.93 -1.21 -6.56
N ILE A 99 -18.09 -2.24 -6.65
CA ILE A 99 -18.35 -3.57 -6.06
C ILE A 99 -18.07 -3.53 -4.56
N GLY A 100 -16.94 -2.96 -4.15
CA GLY A 100 -16.43 -2.89 -2.79
C GLY A 100 -15.58 -4.11 -2.41
N ASP A 101 -14.33 -3.82 -2.01
CA ASP A 101 -13.39 -4.85 -1.55
C ASP A 101 -13.86 -5.50 -0.25
N PRO A 102 -14.10 -6.82 -0.25
CA PRO A 102 -14.50 -7.56 0.95
C PRO A 102 -13.32 -7.89 1.89
N SER A 103 -12.07 -7.66 1.48
CA SER A 103 -10.86 -8.05 2.23
C SER A 103 -10.85 -7.50 3.66
N GLY A 104 -10.70 -8.40 4.64
CA GLY A 104 -10.58 -8.06 6.05
C GLY A 104 -11.83 -7.44 6.67
N ARG A 105 -13.03 -7.72 6.17
CA ARG A 105 -14.29 -7.15 6.64
C ARG A 105 -15.31 -8.19 7.04
N ASN A 106 -16.12 -7.79 8.02
CA ASN A 106 -17.22 -8.61 8.51
C ASN A 106 -18.58 -8.21 7.91
N ALA A 107 -18.64 -7.16 7.08
CA ALA A 107 -19.87 -6.64 6.47
C ALA A 107 -19.59 -5.95 5.11
N THR A 108 -20.58 -6.02 4.23
CA THR A 108 -20.57 -5.38 2.91
C THR A 108 -20.52 -3.85 3.03
N ARG A 109 -19.73 -3.17 2.20
CA ARG A 109 -19.75 -1.69 2.11
C ARG A 109 -20.97 -1.21 1.34
N PRO A 110 -21.54 -0.04 1.72
CA PRO A 110 -22.41 0.70 0.83
C PRO A 110 -21.67 1.04 -0.47
N PRO A 111 -22.29 0.88 -1.64
CA PRO A 111 -21.69 1.28 -2.90
C PRO A 111 -21.50 2.81 -2.95
N LEU A 112 -20.37 3.25 -3.52
CA LEU A 112 -20.13 4.67 -3.81
C LEU A 112 -20.83 5.09 -5.10
N SER A 113 -21.22 6.37 -5.21
CA SER A 113 -21.69 6.91 -6.48
C SER A 113 -20.52 7.08 -7.45
N HIS A 114 -20.83 7.11 -8.75
CA HIS A 114 -19.82 7.33 -9.78
C HIS A 114 -19.09 8.67 -9.58
N GLU A 115 -19.81 9.72 -9.21
CA GLU A 115 -19.24 11.04 -8.96
C GLU A 115 -18.26 11.03 -7.79
N GLN A 116 -18.60 10.31 -6.70
CA GLN A 116 -17.71 10.13 -5.55
C GLN A 116 -16.43 9.37 -5.93
N ILE A 117 -16.56 8.32 -6.74
CA ILE A 117 -15.42 7.54 -7.24
C ILE A 117 -14.48 8.42 -8.07
N VAL A 118 -15.00 9.19 -9.00
CA VAL A 118 -14.21 10.10 -9.86
C VAL A 118 -13.51 11.17 -9.03
N GLN A 119 -14.20 11.79 -8.10
CA GLN A 119 -13.62 12.81 -7.22
C GLN A 119 -12.51 12.24 -6.35
N ASN A 120 -12.75 11.11 -5.73
CA ASN A 120 -11.75 10.43 -4.89
C ASN A 120 -10.53 9.99 -5.73
N ALA A 121 -10.75 9.48 -6.95
CA ALA A 121 -9.68 9.07 -7.84
C ALA A 121 -8.73 10.22 -8.18
N GLN A 122 -9.26 11.40 -8.47
CA GLN A 122 -8.44 12.58 -8.73
C GLN A 122 -7.61 12.98 -7.51
N THR A 123 -8.18 12.91 -6.32
CA THR A 123 -7.46 13.20 -5.08
C THR A 123 -6.35 12.17 -4.83
N TYR A 124 -6.61 10.88 -5.08
CA TYR A 124 -5.61 9.82 -4.96
C TYR A 124 -4.41 10.03 -5.89
N LEU A 125 -4.67 10.41 -7.15
CA LEU A 125 -3.61 10.69 -8.11
C LEU A 125 -2.75 11.89 -7.67
N ASN A 126 -3.38 12.98 -7.27
CA ASN A 126 -2.67 14.17 -6.81
C ASN A 126 -1.77 13.84 -5.60
N GLN A 127 -2.28 13.06 -4.67
CA GLN A 127 -1.55 12.67 -3.47
C GLN A 127 -0.48 11.60 -3.74
N ALA A 128 -0.75 10.64 -4.64
CA ALA A 128 0.27 9.67 -5.07
C ALA A 128 1.47 10.36 -5.74
N GLY A 129 1.24 11.49 -6.41
CA GLY A 129 2.29 12.34 -7.00
C GLY A 129 3.25 12.96 -5.99
N LEU A 130 2.93 12.97 -4.69
CA LEU A 130 3.90 13.34 -3.65
C LEU A 130 4.97 12.26 -3.41
N VAL A 131 4.74 11.05 -3.92
CA VAL A 131 5.65 9.91 -3.77
C VAL A 131 6.18 9.42 -5.11
N LEU A 132 5.29 9.29 -6.10
CA LEU A 132 5.61 8.80 -7.45
C LEU A 132 5.91 9.97 -8.40
N ASP A 133 6.76 9.72 -9.36
CA ASP A 133 6.91 10.59 -10.53
C ASP A 133 5.78 10.28 -11.50
N LEU A 134 4.77 11.14 -11.55
CA LEU A 134 3.56 10.92 -12.37
C LEU A 134 3.84 11.00 -13.87
N ASP A 135 4.86 11.74 -14.32
CA ASP A 135 5.26 11.81 -15.73
C ASP A 135 5.83 10.48 -16.23
N ARG A 136 6.30 9.64 -15.30
CA ARG A 136 6.86 8.31 -15.53
C ARG A 136 5.94 7.19 -15.04
N THR A 137 4.70 7.50 -14.66
CA THR A 137 3.73 6.55 -14.13
C THR A 137 2.60 6.32 -15.13
N GLU A 138 2.36 5.08 -15.51
CA GLU A 138 1.19 4.70 -16.30
C GLU A 138 -0.04 4.69 -15.40
N VAL A 139 -0.90 5.69 -15.52
CA VAL A 139 -2.18 5.75 -14.79
C VAL A 139 -3.25 5.06 -15.60
N ARG A 140 -3.93 4.07 -15.01
CA ARG A 140 -4.98 3.29 -15.67
C ARG A 140 -6.21 3.18 -14.79
N TYR A 141 -7.35 2.97 -15.43
CA TYR A 141 -8.63 2.76 -14.77
C TYR A 141 -9.18 1.39 -15.17
N ASN A 142 -9.60 0.57 -14.19
CA ASN A 142 -10.04 -0.78 -14.53
C ASN A 142 -11.40 -0.83 -15.24
N SER A 143 -12.17 0.24 -15.21
CA SER A 143 -13.33 0.40 -16.09
C SER A 143 -12.99 0.30 -17.59
N GLU A 144 -11.75 0.58 -18.02
CA GLU A 144 -11.30 0.50 -19.41
C GLU A 144 -11.51 -0.90 -20.03
N TRP A 145 -11.35 -1.94 -19.25
CA TRP A 145 -11.54 -3.34 -19.68
C TRP A 145 -12.71 -4.03 -19.00
N CYS A 146 -13.01 -3.70 -17.74
CA CYS A 146 -14.13 -4.32 -17.02
C CYS A 146 -15.47 -4.04 -17.68
N ASN A 147 -15.72 -2.81 -18.13
CA ASN A 147 -16.94 -2.44 -18.86
C ASN A 147 -17.09 -3.19 -20.21
N LYS A 148 -15.97 -3.60 -20.81
CA LYS A 148 -15.98 -4.34 -22.10
C LYS A 148 -16.27 -5.83 -21.96
N LEU A 149 -16.14 -6.38 -20.76
CA LEU A 149 -16.41 -7.81 -20.52
C LEU A 149 -17.86 -8.17 -20.85
N GLY A 150 -18.80 -7.32 -20.44
CA GLY A 150 -20.23 -7.63 -20.54
C GLY A 150 -20.61 -8.87 -19.73
N SER A 151 -21.85 -9.31 -19.81
CA SER A 151 -22.34 -10.47 -19.06
C SER A 151 -21.67 -11.78 -19.46
N VAL A 152 -21.44 -11.99 -20.76
CA VAL A 152 -20.77 -13.21 -21.27
C VAL A 152 -19.33 -13.29 -20.80
N GLY A 153 -18.58 -12.18 -20.92
CA GLY A 153 -17.19 -12.13 -20.45
C GLY A 153 -17.06 -12.33 -18.95
N LEU A 154 -17.99 -11.78 -18.16
CA LEU A 154 -18.01 -12.00 -16.71
C LEU A 154 -18.27 -13.48 -16.37
N ILE A 155 -19.19 -14.16 -17.06
CA ILE A 155 -19.45 -15.60 -16.87
C ILE A 155 -18.21 -16.42 -17.25
N GLN A 156 -17.56 -16.08 -18.36
CA GLN A 156 -16.31 -16.73 -18.78
C GLN A 156 -15.17 -16.52 -17.79
N LEU A 157 -15.04 -15.32 -17.22
CA LEU A 157 -14.08 -15.04 -16.15
C LEU A 157 -14.39 -15.86 -14.89
N ALA A 158 -15.64 -15.85 -14.46
CA ALA A 158 -16.10 -16.62 -13.28
C ALA A 158 -15.90 -18.13 -13.46
N SER A 159 -16.00 -18.67 -14.68
CA SER A 159 -15.80 -20.11 -14.95
C SER A 159 -14.33 -20.54 -14.79
N ARG A 160 -13.38 -19.61 -14.72
CA ARG A 160 -11.94 -19.90 -14.56
C ARG A 160 -11.51 -20.10 -13.10
N TYR A 161 -12.38 -19.84 -12.15
CA TYR A 161 -12.05 -19.95 -10.72
C TYR A 161 -13.18 -20.65 -9.97
N THR A 162 -12.85 -21.58 -9.08
CA THR A 162 -13.89 -22.35 -8.38
C THR A 162 -14.34 -21.65 -7.10
N LEU A 163 -15.60 -21.84 -6.72
CA LEU A 163 -16.14 -21.37 -5.43
C LEU A 163 -15.32 -21.91 -4.25
N ALA A 164 -14.90 -23.20 -4.31
CA ALA A 164 -14.09 -23.80 -3.26
C ALA A 164 -12.78 -23.00 -3.02
N ARG A 165 -12.13 -22.58 -4.09
CA ARG A 165 -10.93 -21.74 -4.01
C ARG A 165 -11.21 -20.35 -3.45
N LEU A 166 -12.34 -19.72 -3.81
CA LEU A 166 -12.74 -18.42 -3.25
C LEU A 166 -12.98 -18.50 -1.74
N LEU A 167 -13.57 -19.61 -1.28
CA LEU A 167 -13.84 -19.86 0.14
C LEU A 167 -12.59 -20.23 0.96
N GLU A 168 -11.40 -20.41 0.34
CA GLU A 168 -10.13 -20.54 1.06
C GLU A 168 -9.66 -19.18 1.66
N ARG A 169 -10.23 -18.05 1.23
CA ARG A 169 -9.90 -16.75 1.81
C ARG A 169 -10.45 -16.66 3.24
N ASP A 170 -9.61 -16.29 4.19
CA ASP A 170 -9.87 -16.37 5.64
C ASP A 170 -11.21 -15.73 6.06
N ASP A 171 -11.53 -14.55 5.53
CA ASP A 171 -12.78 -13.84 5.85
C ASP A 171 -14.01 -14.55 5.27
N PHE A 172 -13.93 -15.10 4.06
CA PHE A 172 -15.00 -15.91 3.50
C PHE A 172 -15.16 -17.25 4.23
N ALA A 173 -14.04 -17.94 4.52
CA ALA A 173 -14.06 -19.19 5.28
C ALA A 173 -14.74 -19.00 6.64
N LYS A 174 -14.37 -17.93 7.36
CA LYS A 174 -14.95 -17.60 8.66
C LYS A 174 -16.43 -17.28 8.55
N ARG A 175 -16.82 -16.37 7.66
CA ARG A 175 -18.23 -15.99 7.44
C ARG A 175 -19.07 -17.18 7.01
N TYR A 176 -18.54 -18.06 6.15
CA TYR A 176 -19.23 -19.28 5.72
C TYR A 176 -19.44 -20.24 6.90
N ALA A 177 -18.43 -20.45 7.73
CA ALA A 177 -18.53 -21.31 8.91
C ALA A 177 -19.53 -20.75 9.96
N GLU A 178 -19.59 -19.43 10.11
CA GLU A 178 -20.50 -18.72 11.01
C GLU A 178 -21.91 -18.53 10.41
N GLN A 179 -22.17 -19.02 9.20
CA GLN A 179 -23.41 -18.79 8.44
C GLN A 179 -23.74 -17.30 8.26
N ALA A 180 -22.74 -16.44 8.29
CA ALA A 180 -22.90 -15.03 8.02
C ALA A 180 -23.08 -14.77 6.51
N PRO A 181 -23.87 -13.76 6.11
CA PRO A 181 -24.14 -13.49 4.70
C PRO A 181 -22.87 -13.21 3.90
N ILE A 182 -22.74 -13.86 2.74
CA ILE A 182 -21.74 -13.56 1.71
C ILE A 182 -22.48 -13.24 0.41
N ALA A 183 -22.42 -12.02 -0.06
CA ALA A 183 -23.11 -11.63 -1.28
C ALA A 183 -22.30 -12.05 -2.52
N MET A 184 -23.00 -12.39 -3.61
CA MET A 184 -22.37 -12.89 -4.84
C MET A 184 -21.34 -11.91 -5.44
N HIS A 185 -21.58 -10.59 -5.35
CA HIS A 185 -20.65 -9.58 -5.87
C HIS A 185 -19.33 -9.59 -5.10
N GLU A 186 -19.33 -9.96 -3.81
CA GLU A 186 -18.09 -10.08 -3.01
C GLU A 186 -17.21 -11.24 -3.51
N LEU A 187 -17.81 -12.31 -4.02
CA LEU A 187 -17.07 -13.43 -4.63
C LEU A 187 -16.51 -13.07 -6.02
N ILE A 188 -17.11 -12.10 -6.70
CA ILE A 188 -16.66 -11.64 -8.01
C ILE A 188 -15.50 -10.65 -7.88
N TYR A 189 -15.42 -9.89 -6.80
CA TYR A 189 -14.40 -8.87 -6.60
C TYR A 189 -12.96 -9.39 -6.82
N PRO A 190 -12.49 -10.50 -6.22
CA PRO A 190 -11.14 -11.02 -6.45
C PRO A 190 -10.87 -11.38 -7.91
N LEU A 191 -11.91 -11.81 -8.65
CA LEU A 191 -11.78 -12.15 -10.07
C LEU A 191 -11.61 -10.89 -10.94
N MET A 192 -12.30 -9.81 -10.60
CA MET A 192 -12.16 -8.53 -11.31
C MET A 192 -10.79 -7.93 -11.07
N GLN A 193 -10.31 -7.89 -9.82
CA GLN A 193 -8.95 -7.46 -9.49
C GLN A 193 -7.90 -8.35 -10.17
N GLY A 194 -8.12 -9.66 -10.20
CA GLY A 194 -7.22 -10.59 -10.87
C GLY A 194 -7.20 -10.39 -12.39
N TYR A 195 -8.33 -10.04 -12.99
CA TYR A 195 -8.40 -9.74 -14.43
C TYR A 195 -7.64 -8.45 -14.80
N ASP A 196 -7.51 -7.49 -13.89
CA ASP A 196 -6.66 -6.31 -14.09
C ASP A 196 -5.22 -6.72 -14.43
N SER A 197 -4.68 -7.75 -13.78
CA SER A 197 -3.34 -8.27 -14.06
C SER A 197 -3.22 -8.89 -15.45
N VAL A 198 -4.28 -9.57 -15.91
CA VAL A 198 -4.38 -10.11 -17.27
C VAL A 198 -4.42 -8.97 -18.30
N ALA A 199 -5.27 -7.97 -18.08
CA ALA A 199 -5.43 -6.83 -18.98
C ALA A 199 -4.15 -6.00 -19.11
N LEU A 200 -3.45 -5.81 -18.00
CA LEU A 200 -2.22 -5.02 -17.91
C LEU A 200 -0.96 -5.82 -18.25
N LYS A 201 -1.04 -7.15 -18.32
CA LYS A 201 0.13 -8.06 -18.48
C LYS A 201 1.19 -7.73 -17.42
N ALA A 202 0.77 -7.67 -16.15
CA ALA A 202 1.65 -7.28 -15.06
C ALA A 202 2.72 -8.36 -14.81
N ASP A 203 3.96 -7.92 -14.56
CA ASP A 203 5.08 -8.77 -14.15
C ASP A 203 5.19 -8.89 -12.63
N LEU A 204 4.78 -7.83 -11.95
CA LEU A 204 4.75 -7.73 -10.48
C LEU A 204 3.47 -7.01 -10.05
N GLU A 205 2.82 -7.52 -9.03
CA GLU A 205 1.72 -6.83 -8.36
C GLU A 205 2.05 -6.58 -6.90
N LEU A 206 1.88 -5.33 -6.47
CA LEU A 206 2.10 -4.89 -5.10
C LEU A 206 0.76 -4.72 -4.36
N GLY A 207 0.79 -4.95 -3.04
CA GLY A 207 -0.36 -4.69 -2.19
C GLY A 207 -0.01 -4.71 -0.70
N GLY A 208 -0.98 -4.45 0.17
CA GLY A 208 -0.88 -4.76 1.59
C GLY A 208 -0.96 -6.27 1.84
N SER A 209 -0.52 -6.74 3.01
CA SER A 209 -0.60 -8.16 3.37
C SER A 209 -2.02 -8.73 3.34
N ASP A 210 -3.04 -7.89 3.57
CA ASP A 210 -4.45 -8.22 3.45
C ASP A 210 -4.91 -8.50 2.00
N GLN A 211 -4.14 -8.10 0.99
CA GLN A 211 -4.43 -8.30 -0.43
C GLN A 211 -3.86 -9.60 -1.01
N ARG A 212 -3.04 -10.33 -0.24
CA ARG A 212 -2.30 -11.51 -0.72
C ARG A 212 -3.16 -12.49 -1.53
N PHE A 213 -4.37 -12.79 -1.05
CA PHE A 213 -5.29 -13.70 -1.74
C PHE A 213 -5.68 -13.18 -3.13
N ASN A 214 -6.10 -11.90 -3.21
CA ASN A 214 -6.51 -11.29 -4.47
C ASN A 214 -5.36 -11.24 -5.49
N LEU A 215 -4.13 -10.96 -5.03
CA LEU A 215 -2.94 -10.96 -5.87
C LEU A 215 -2.64 -12.36 -6.44
N LEU A 216 -2.85 -13.41 -5.64
CA LEU A 216 -2.72 -14.80 -6.08
C LEU A 216 -3.76 -15.19 -7.13
N VAL A 217 -4.99 -14.68 -7.03
CA VAL A 217 -6.03 -14.85 -8.05
C VAL A 217 -5.55 -14.27 -9.38
N GLY A 218 -4.94 -13.07 -9.38
CA GLY A 218 -4.38 -12.46 -10.57
C GLY A 218 -3.32 -13.33 -11.25
N ARG A 219 -2.39 -13.85 -10.45
CA ARG A 219 -1.34 -14.77 -10.93
C ARG A 219 -1.92 -16.03 -11.56
N GLU A 220 -2.96 -16.63 -10.96
CA GLU A 220 -3.60 -17.82 -11.48
C GLU A 220 -4.38 -17.53 -12.77
N LEU A 221 -5.12 -16.43 -12.82
CA LEU A 221 -5.82 -16.01 -14.03
C LEU A 221 -4.87 -15.77 -15.20
N GLN A 222 -3.72 -15.13 -14.99
CA GLN A 222 -2.73 -14.96 -16.05
C GLN A 222 -2.30 -16.30 -16.66
N ARG A 223 -2.04 -17.33 -15.84
CA ARG A 223 -1.75 -18.69 -16.34
C ARG A 223 -2.86 -19.23 -17.22
N GLN A 224 -4.10 -19.07 -16.81
CA GLN A 224 -5.27 -19.57 -17.55
C GLN A 224 -5.53 -18.77 -18.84
N TYR A 225 -5.05 -17.54 -18.90
CA TYR A 225 -5.06 -16.73 -20.12
C TYR A 225 -3.79 -16.92 -20.98
N GLY A 226 -2.92 -17.89 -20.63
CA GLY A 226 -1.70 -18.20 -21.37
C GLY A 226 -0.61 -17.14 -21.25
N GLN A 227 -0.64 -16.33 -20.22
CA GLN A 227 0.38 -15.33 -19.90
C GLN A 227 1.40 -15.88 -18.89
N GLU A 228 2.60 -15.32 -18.90
CA GLU A 228 3.56 -15.53 -17.82
C GLU A 228 2.99 -14.93 -16.53
N PRO A 229 2.93 -15.69 -15.43
CA PRO A 229 2.31 -15.21 -14.22
C PRO A 229 3.15 -14.13 -13.52
N GLN A 230 2.47 -13.15 -12.98
CA GLN A 230 3.09 -12.10 -12.17
C GLN A 230 3.71 -12.64 -10.89
N CYS A 231 4.75 -11.98 -10.41
CA CYS A 231 5.20 -12.12 -9.05
C CYS A 231 4.34 -11.24 -8.12
N ILE A 232 4.36 -11.55 -6.83
CA ILE A 232 3.53 -10.88 -5.83
C ILE A 232 4.44 -10.34 -4.73
N LEU A 233 4.24 -9.08 -4.38
CA LEU A 233 4.94 -8.44 -3.28
C LEU A 233 3.93 -7.79 -2.36
N THR A 234 3.87 -8.25 -1.10
CA THR A 234 3.03 -7.60 -0.09
C THR A 234 3.88 -6.88 0.94
N MET A 235 3.35 -5.72 1.38
CA MET A 235 3.92 -4.94 2.45
C MET A 235 3.10 -5.13 3.72
N PRO A 236 3.73 -5.11 4.91
CA PRO A 236 3.01 -5.09 6.17
C PRO A 236 2.07 -3.90 6.23
N LEU A 237 0.94 -4.08 6.92
CA LEU A 237 0.04 -2.98 7.21
C LEU A 237 0.62 -2.14 8.35
N LEU A 238 0.78 -0.84 8.11
CA LEU A 238 1.30 0.07 9.13
C LEU A 238 0.33 0.14 10.30
N VAL A 239 0.82 -0.11 11.51
CA VAL A 239 0.05 0.07 12.75
C VAL A 239 -0.17 1.56 12.98
N GLY A 240 -1.39 1.93 13.37
CA GLY A 240 -1.79 3.32 13.59
C GLY A 240 -1.27 3.93 14.90
N LEU A 241 -1.69 5.17 15.16
CA LEU A 241 -1.28 5.95 16.33
C LEU A 241 -1.57 5.26 17.68
N ASP A 242 -2.59 4.41 17.71
CA ASP A 242 -3.00 3.61 18.88
C ASP A 242 -2.02 2.47 19.23
N GLY A 243 -1.09 2.13 18.33
CA GLY A 243 -0.12 1.05 18.51
C GLY A 243 -0.72 -0.37 18.52
N GLN A 244 -1.97 -0.55 18.10
CA GLN A 244 -2.69 -1.81 18.21
C GLN A 244 -3.26 -2.30 16.88
N VAL A 245 -3.98 -1.44 16.16
CA VAL A 245 -4.64 -1.84 14.92
C VAL A 245 -4.04 -1.12 13.72
N LYS A 246 -4.26 -1.69 12.53
CA LYS A 246 -3.79 -1.06 11.29
C LYS A 246 -4.30 0.37 11.18
N MET A 247 -3.43 1.23 10.65
CA MET A 247 -3.77 2.63 10.38
C MET A 247 -4.96 2.71 9.44
N SER A 248 -5.98 3.44 9.84
CA SER A 248 -7.16 3.67 9.01
C SER A 248 -7.91 4.93 9.44
N LYS A 249 -8.60 5.57 8.50
CA LYS A 249 -9.45 6.73 8.77
C LYS A 249 -10.64 6.40 9.67
N SER A 250 -11.27 5.24 9.43
CA SER A 250 -12.42 4.79 10.21
C SER A 250 -12.10 4.53 11.69
N LYS A 251 -10.82 4.38 12.03
CA LYS A 251 -10.34 4.22 13.41
C LYS A 251 -9.75 5.50 13.99
N HIS A 252 -9.69 6.59 13.22
CA HIS A 252 -9.11 7.87 13.62
C HIS A 252 -7.67 7.76 14.18
N ASN A 253 -6.92 6.73 13.77
CA ASN A 253 -5.56 6.43 14.20
C ASN A 253 -4.52 6.68 13.09
N TYR A 254 -4.76 7.66 12.23
CA TYR A 254 -3.98 7.90 11.02
C TYR A 254 -3.30 9.28 10.98
N ILE A 255 -2.30 9.40 10.11
CA ILE A 255 -1.70 10.66 9.67
C ILE A 255 -1.97 10.78 8.18
N GLY A 256 -2.71 11.82 7.77
CA GLY A 256 -2.89 12.16 6.36
C GLY A 256 -1.59 12.73 5.78
N ILE A 257 -1.28 12.41 4.52
CA ILE A 257 -0.06 12.97 3.89
C ILE A 257 -0.20 14.46 3.56
N THR A 258 -1.40 15.01 3.69
CA THR A 258 -1.74 16.43 3.53
C THR A 258 -2.09 17.11 4.86
N ASP A 259 -1.94 16.42 5.99
CA ASP A 259 -2.12 17.03 7.32
C ASP A 259 -1.14 18.20 7.48
N ALA A 260 -1.51 19.21 8.27
CA ALA A 260 -0.63 20.34 8.55
C ALA A 260 0.70 19.88 9.19
N PRO A 261 1.85 20.51 8.88
CA PRO A 261 3.17 20.09 9.37
C PRO A 261 3.23 19.88 10.89
N ASN A 262 2.63 20.80 11.66
CA ASN A 262 2.63 20.74 13.12
C ASN A 262 1.79 19.58 13.65
N ASP A 263 0.65 19.29 13.01
CA ASP A 263 -0.23 18.18 13.37
C ASP A 263 0.46 16.84 13.04
N MET A 264 1.03 16.73 11.83
CA MET A 264 1.80 15.56 11.42
C MET A 264 2.98 15.28 12.37
N PHE A 265 3.76 16.31 12.71
CA PHE A 265 4.89 16.21 13.64
C PHE A 265 4.41 15.75 15.03
N GLY A 266 3.38 16.40 15.58
CA GLY A 266 2.80 16.07 16.88
C GLY A 266 2.28 14.63 16.93
N LYS A 267 1.59 14.16 15.88
CA LYS A 267 1.11 12.78 15.77
C LYS A 267 2.27 11.77 15.76
N VAL A 268 3.35 12.03 15.01
CA VAL A 268 4.54 11.14 15.02
C VAL A 268 5.17 11.13 16.41
N MET A 269 5.26 12.28 17.09
CA MET A 269 5.81 12.36 18.44
C MET A 269 4.97 11.62 19.49
N SER A 270 3.68 11.39 19.24
CA SER A 270 2.75 10.73 20.17
C SER A 270 2.84 9.20 20.20
N ILE A 271 3.44 8.57 19.19
CA ILE A 271 3.56 7.10 19.14
C ILE A 271 4.50 6.57 20.24
N SER A 272 4.35 5.30 20.62
CA SER A 272 5.26 4.63 21.55
C SER A 272 6.67 4.47 20.96
N ASP A 273 7.68 4.34 21.81
CA ASP A 273 9.07 4.12 21.36
C ASP A 273 9.24 2.78 20.64
N SER A 274 8.44 1.77 20.99
CA SER A 274 8.44 0.48 20.27
C SER A 274 7.88 0.63 18.87
N LEU A 275 6.72 1.29 18.71
CA LEU A 275 6.09 1.51 17.41
C LEU A 275 6.94 2.40 16.48
N MET A 276 7.70 3.32 17.05
CA MET A 276 8.62 4.17 16.30
C MET A 276 9.58 3.35 15.42
N TRP A 277 10.08 2.21 15.91
CA TRP A 277 11.03 1.39 15.16
C TRP A 277 10.37 0.66 13.97
N ASP A 278 9.11 0.22 14.13
CA ASP A 278 8.33 -0.35 13.03
C ASP A 278 8.10 0.72 11.95
N TRP A 279 7.82 1.96 12.36
CA TRP A 279 7.66 3.07 11.42
C TRP A 279 8.97 3.45 10.73
N TYR A 280 10.13 3.36 11.43
CA TYR A 280 11.43 3.52 10.78
C TYR A 280 11.65 2.46 9.69
N ASP A 281 11.34 1.21 9.99
CA ASP A 281 11.54 0.11 9.05
C ASP A 281 10.65 0.22 7.80
N LEU A 282 9.44 0.77 7.93
CA LEU A 282 8.44 0.83 6.85
C LEU A 282 8.36 2.19 6.13
N LEU A 283 8.63 3.29 6.81
CA LEU A 283 8.41 4.63 6.26
C LEU A 283 9.71 5.38 5.96
N SER A 284 10.79 5.12 6.71
CA SER A 284 12.03 5.87 6.56
C SER A 284 12.77 5.49 5.27
N LEU A 285 13.35 6.50 4.63
CA LEU A 285 14.20 6.32 3.45
C LEU A 285 15.68 6.08 3.85
N ARG A 286 16.02 6.11 5.15
CA ARG A 286 17.35 5.83 5.68
C ARG A 286 17.78 4.40 5.39
N GLY A 287 19.09 4.20 5.26
CA GLY A 287 19.66 2.86 5.08
C GLY A 287 19.49 1.98 6.33
N ASN A 288 19.43 0.66 6.13
CA ASN A 288 19.30 -0.30 7.25
C ASN A 288 20.42 -0.16 8.30
N ALA A 289 21.66 0.14 7.86
CA ALA A 289 22.79 0.35 8.76
C ALA A 289 22.61 1.59 9.65
N GLU A 290 22.03 2.67 9.10
CA GLU A 290 21.76 3.89 9.85
C GLU A 290 20.65 3.68 10.88
N ILE A 291 19.57 2.97 10.51
CA ILE A 291 18.48 2.63 11.43
C ILE A 291 19.00 1.70 12.54
N ALA A 292 19.81 0.69 12.20
CA ALA A 292 20.44 -0.20 13.18
C ALA A 292 21.35 0.56 14.15
N GLN A 293 22.10 1.55 13.65
CA GLN A 293 22.95 2.39 14.48
C GLN A 293 22.12 3.24 15.45
N LEU A 294 21.01 3.85 14.98
CA LEU A 294 20.09 4.61 15.85
C LEU A 294 19.47 3.70 16.95
N LYS A 295 19.05 2.49 16.59
CA LYS A 295 18.54 1.49 17.56
C LYS A 295 19.58 1.17 18.62
N LYS A 296 20.83 0.94 18.21
CA LYS A 296 21.94 0.66 19.10
C LYS A 296 22.23 1.84 20.05
N GLU A 297 22.34 3.04 19.52
CA GLU A 297 22.56 4.26 20.33
C GLU A 297 21.47 4.46 21.39
N CYS A 298 20.20 4.23 21.04
CA CYS A 298 19.10 4.30 22.00
C CYS A 298 19.21 3.21 23.09
N SER A 299 19.65 2.00 22.74
CA SER A 299 19.90 0.93 23.73
C SER A 299 21.07 1.24 24.65
N GLU A 300 22.02 2.07 24.22
CA GLU A 300 23.21 2.50 24.95
C GLU A 300 23.01 3.81 25.74
N GLY A 301 21.78 4.37 25.75
CA GLY A 301 21.43 5.51 26.60
C GLY A 301 21.07 6.82 25.88
N ARG A 302 21.07 6.84 24.54
CA ARG A 302 20.50 7.95 23.77
C ARG A 302 18.99 8.02 24.03
N ASN A 303 18.46 9.23 24.22
CA ASN A 303 17.02 9.40 24.42
C ASN A 303 16.23 8.98 23.16
N PRO A 304 15.31 8.00 23.25
CA PRO A 304 14.45 7.60 22.13
C PRO A 304 13.67 8.77 21.49
N ARG A 305 13.35 9.81 22.29
CA ARG A 305 12.74 11.04 21.79
C ARG A 305 13.53 11.67 20.65
N ASP A 306 14.86 11.64 20.69
CA ASP A 306 15.69 12.25 19.65
C ASP A 306 15.57 11.47 18.33
N ALA A 307 15.52 10.14 18.41
CA ALA A 307 15.25 9.31 17.25
C ALA A 307 13.83 9.59 16.69
N LYS A 308 12.83 9.75 17.56
CA LYS A 308 11.46 10.08 17.15
C LYS A 308 11.36 11.43 16.46
N VAL A 309 12.08 12.44 16.95
CA VAL A 309 12.21 13.77 16.30
C VAL A 309 12.80 13.63 14.89
N LEU A 310 13.85 12.83 14.72
CA LEU A 310 14.43 12.61 13.39
C LEU A 310 13.41 11.97 12.43
N LEU A 311 12.64 10.98 12.89
CA LEU A 311 11.58 10.36 12.10
C LEU A 311 10.46 11.37 11.75
N ALA A 312 10.02 12.16 12.73
CA ALA A 312 8.99 13.18 12.52
C ALA A 312 9.44 14.22 11.49
N LYS A 313 10.68 14.69 11.58
CA LYS A 313 11.26 15.63 10.60
C LYS A 313 11.36 15.01 9.21
N GLU A 314 11.76 13.75 9.10
CA GLU A 314 11.84 13.02 7.83
C GLU A 314 10.46 12.92 7.17
N ILE A 315 9.42 12.54 7.95
CA ILE A 315 8.05 12.42 7.44
C ILE A 315 7.50 13.78 7.02
N VAL A 316 7.61 14.81 7.86
CA VAL A 316 7.12 16.16 7.54
C VAL A 316 7.89 16.76 6.36
N GLY A 317 9.22 16.65 6.36
CA GLY A 317 10.08 17.17 5.27
C GLY A 317 9.71 16.58 3.91
N ARG A 318 9.37 15.32 3.89
CA ARG A 318 8.99 14.58 2.69
C ARG A 318 7.70 15.07 2.04
N PHE A 319 6.67 15.42 2.83
CA PHE A 319 5.36 15.82 2.31
C PHE A 319 5.18 17.34 2.22
N HIS A 320 6.04 18.10 2.88
CA HIS A 320 6.02 19.56 2.88
C HIS A 320 7.38 20.15 2.47
N SER A 321 8.28 20.34 3.45
CA SER A 321 9.67 20.79 3.21
C SER A 321 10.49 20.64 4.50
N ASP A 322 11.81 20.66 4.37
CA ASP A 322 12.73 20.68 5.52
C ASP A 322 12.53 21.93 6.39
N CYS A 323 12.17 23.05 5.79
CA CYS A 323 11.87 24.29 6.50
C CYS A 323 10.61 24.10 7.38
N ALA A 324 9.55 23.51 6.83
CA ALA A 324 8.32 23.20 7.58
C ALA A 324 8.56 22.18 8.71
N ALA A 325 9.43 21.18 8.46
CA ALA A 325 9.80 20.20 9.48
C ALA A 325 10.55 20.83 10.67
N ASN A 326 11.48 21.76 10.38
CA ASN A 326 12.20 22.50 11.43
C ASN A 326 11.25 23.41 12.22
N ALA A 327 10.35 24.14 11.54
CA ALA A 327 9.37 25.00 12.19
C ALA A 327 8.42 24.19 13.09
N ALA A 328 7.99 23.01 12.64
CA ALA A 328 7.14 22.10 13.42
C ALA A 328 7.86 21.58 14.68
N GLU A 329 9.16 21.28 14.59
CA GLU A 329 9.98 20.90 15.75
C GLU A 329 10.08 22.06 16.75
N ASP A 330 10.35 23.29 16.27
CA ASP A 330 10.46 24.48 17.13
C ASP A 330 9.16 24.77 17.87
N GLU A 331 8.02 24.70 17.17
CA GLU A 331 6.71 24.89 17.78
C GLU A 331 6.37 23.78 18.80
N PHE A 332 6.66 22.52 18.45
CA PHE A 332 6.48 21.40 19.38
C PHE A 332 7.30 21.60 20.66
N ASN A 333 8.57 22.01 20.53
CA ASN A 333 9.43 22.29 21.68
C ASN A 333 8.95 23.49 22.50
N ALA A 334 8.44 24.54 21.87
CA ALA A 334 7.89 25.71 22.56
C ALA A 334 6.66 25.34 23.42
N ARG A 335 5.74 24.51 22.86
CA ARG A 335 4.57 24.03 23.61
C ARG A 335 4.95 23.25 24.87
N PHE A 336 5.92 22.34 24.77
CA PHE A 336 6.25 21.42 25.86
C PHE A 336 7.30 21.97 26.83
N ARG A 337 8.14 22.94 26.44
CA ARG A 337 9.15 23.56 27.33
C ARG A 337 8.64 24.79 28.06
N ALA A 338 7.76 25.56 27.44
CA ALA A 338 7.34 26.85 27.93
C ALA A 338 5.89 26.90 28.45
N GLY A 339 5.13 25.81 28.36
CA GLY A 339 3.68 25.85 28.63
C GLY A 339 2.92 26.81 27.69
N ALA A 340 3.51 27.11 26.52
CA ALA A 340 2.92 28.02 25.56
C ALA A 340 1.62 27.46 24.99
N MET A 341 0.55 28.26 24.95
CA MET A 341 -0.68 27.89 24.27
C MET A 341 -0.41 27.70 22.75
N PRO A 342 -1.05 26.71 22.12
CA PRO A 342 -0.97 26.56 20.65
C PRO A 342 -1.45 27.83 19.96
N SER A 343 -0.77 28.23 18.86
CA SER A 343 -1.18 29.35 18.03
C SER A 343 -2.49 29.09 17.24
N ASP A 344 -2.98 27.86 17.27
CA ASP A 344 -4.03 27.34 16.40
C ASP A 344 -5.12 26.62 17.22
N ILE A 345 -5.58 27.23 18.31
CA ILE A 345 -6.71 26.70 19.07
C ILE A 345 -7.99 27.16 18.40
N PRO A 346 -8.86 26.28 17.90
CA PRO A 346 -10.18 26.69 17.43
C PRO A 346 -10.98 27.27 18.58
N GLU A 347 -11.43 28.52 18.42
CA GLU A 347 -12.36 29.11 19.37
C GLU A 347 -13.72 28.39 19.28
N VAL A 348 -14.08 27.69 20.36
CA VAL A 348 -15.40 27.08 20.49
C VAL A 348 -16.20 27.93 21.46
N THR A 349 -17.23 28.62 20.98
CA THR A 349 -18.17 29.31 21.80
C THR A 349 -19.09 28.29 22.47
N VAL A 350 -18.93 28.10 23.77
CA VAL A 350 -19.83 27.28 24.59
C VAL A 350 -20.85 28.20 25.24
N GLU A 351 -22.13 28.06 24.91
CA GLU A 351 -23.20 28.70 25.65
C GLU A 351 -23.32 27.99 27.00
N ALA A 352 -22.89 28.65 28.07
CA ALA A 352 -23.13 28.18 29.43
C ALA A 352 -24.58 28.47 29.83
N PRO A 353 -25.31 27.50 30.41
CA PRO A 353 -26.63 27.79 31.00
C PRO A 353 -26.49 28.85 32.09
N ALA A 354 -27.38 29.85 32.08
CA ALA A 354 -27.35 30.96 33.05
C ALA A 354 -27.47 30.42 34.48
N GLY A 355 -26.37 30.42 35.23
CA GLY A 355 -26.38 30.09 36.65
C GLY A 355 -25.25 29.22 37.20
N GLU A 356 -24.38 28.63 36.38
CA GLU A 356 -23.24 27.85 36.87
C GLU A 356 -21.91 28.43 36.38
N ILE A 357 -21.23 29.17 37.29
CA ILE A 357 -19.80 29.49 37.17
C ILE A 357 -19.08 28.37 37.94
N GLY A 358 -18.43 27.45 37.23
CA GLY A 358 -17.58 26.43 37.79
C GLY A 358 -16.11 26.70 37.52
#